data_c70c284b35f46e7cfdc7fdd6f95b9ea7
#
_entry.id   c70c284b35f46e7cfdc7fdd6f95b9ea7
#
_cell.length_a   1.000
_cell.length_b   1.000
_cell.length_c   1.000
_cell.angle_alpha   90.00
_cell.angle_beta   90.00
_cell.angle_gamma   90.00
#
_symmetry.space_group_name_H-M   'P 1'
#
loop_
_entity.id
_entity.type
_entity.pdbx_description
1 polymer ?
#
loop_
_entity_poly.entity_id
_entity_poly.type
_entity_poly.pdbx_seq_one_letter_code
_entity_poly.pdbx_strand_id
1 'polypeptide(L)'
;MDQIRRLLLIFTFFFLLGSVPCLAFECHVLDVGQGQSVLIEADGHYMLIDGGGRDASSFVVSYLRGIEKLDCIAVTHYDEDHYAGIIGVLKTMPCDLLIVPSYAGEGDLYESLAAGALSNGCTIIHGKSGMEFEVGGADVEIIGPTRLDYPSENDKSLCFRVGYGENHYLICGDAEQEAELDMVKSVTEMFSDVYVVNHHGSFTSSMDTFLDAVNPEYAVISCGKGNAYGHPSMETLQRLQNHGVDIYRTDEQGTIIAHSDGYDIWFDHVASDDWVNRPMPVGEKLQEVEQQEKETQAYTYVCNTNTKKFHYPDCKSVNQMKEENRLFTSLSREELLAEGYEPCGNCNP
;
A
#
# COMPACT_ATOMS: atom_id res chain seq x y z
N MET A 1 11.23 -51.20 71.28
CA MET A 1 11.95 -51.26 69.96
C MET A 1 11.04 -50.66 68.96
N ASP A 2 11.24 -49.37 68.72
CA ASP A 2 10.33 -48.55 67.97
C ASP A 2 10.82 -48.46 66.47
N GLN A 3 9.96 -48.90 65.61
CA GLN A 3 10.17 -48.69 64.20
C GLN A 3 9.48 -47.39 63.80
N ILE A 4 10.28 -46.35 63.61
CA ILE A 4 9.86 -45.08 63.03
C ILE A 4 9.63 -45.28 61.54
N ARG A 5 8.38 -45.29 61.10
CA ARG A 5 7.99 -45.22 59.72
C ARG A 5 8.22 -43.79 59.20
N ARG A 6 9.25 -43.61 58.41
CA ARG A 6 9.43 -42.40 57.64
C ARG A 6 8.45 -42.40 56.47
N LEU A 7 7.45 -41.54 56.58
CA LEU A 7 6.54 -41.22 55.43
C LEU A 7 7.27 -40.27 54.48
N LEU A 8 7.69 -40.79 53.30
CA LEU A 8 8.19 -39.96 52.26
C LEU A 8 6.98 -39.36 51.52
N LEU A 9 6.69 -38.08 51.72
CA LEU A 9 5.78 -37.29 50.88
C LEU A 9 6.51 -36.92 49.60
N ILE A 10 6.22 -37.62 48.50
CA ILE A 10 6.65 -37.23 47.18
C ILE A 10 5.68 -36.15 46.69
N PHE A 11 6.10 -34.89 46.76
CA PHE A 11 5.43 -33.79 46.08
C PHE A 11 5.71 -33.92 44.58
N THR A 12 4.80 -34.53 43.83
CA THR A 12 4.76 -34.44 42.38
C THR A 12 4.28 -33.05 41.99
N PHE A 13 5.23 -32.17 41.69
CA PHE A 13 4.95 -30.90 41.03
C PHE A 13 4.54 -31.22 39.59
N PHE A 14 3.25 -31.28 39.32
CA PHE A 14 2.73 -31.26 37.97
C PHE A 14 2.98 -29.84 37.40
N PHE A 15 4.07 -29.69 36.70
CA PHE A 15 4.20 -28.57 35.75
C PHE A 15 3.12 -28.80 34.70
N LEU A 16 1.97 -28.15 34.85
CA LEU A 16 1.10 -27.86 33.73
C LEU A 16 1.92 -26.94 32.78
N LEU A 17 2.62 -27.55 31.84
CA LEU A 17 3.04 -26.86 30.63
C LEU A 17 1.73 -26.52 29.87
N GLY A 18 1.05 -25.47 30.32
CA GLY A 18 0.16 -24.75 29.45
C GLY A 18 1.05 -24.31 28.27
N SER A 19 0.75 -24.80 27.09
CA SER A 19 1.26 -24.16 25.87
C SER A 19 0.85 -22.70 26.00
N VAL A 20 1.79 -21.82 26.36
CA VAL A 20 1.64 -20.40 26.11
C VAL A 20 1.43 -20.34 24.59
N PRO A 21 0.31 -19.82 24.09
CA PRO A 21 0.19 -19.59 22.66
C PRO A 21 1.45 -18.82 22.26
N CYS A 22 2.24 -19.38 21.37
CA CYS A 22 3.34 -18.65 20.79
C CYS A 22 2.64 -17.55 19.99
N LEU A 23 2.67 -16.33 20.49
CA LEU A 23 2.24 -15.18 19.75
C LEU A 23 3.02 -15.22 18.44
N ALA A 24 2.33 -15.21 17.33
CA ALA A 24 2.94 -15.25 16.01
C ALA A 24 2.24 -14.23 15.13
N PHE A 25 3.01 -13.24 14.73
CA PHE A 25 2.56 -12.22 13.77
C PHE A 25 3.60 -12.07 12.68
N GLU A 26 3.12 -12.01 11.46
CA GLU A 26 3.95 -11.76 10.30
C GLU A 26 3.29 -10.71 9.41
N CYS A 27 4.07 -9.70 9.00
CA CYS A 27 3.70 -8.75 7.97
C CYS A 27 4.55 -9.01 6.72
N HIS A 28 3.94 -9.57 5.69
CA HIS A 28 4.61 -9.93 4.45
C HIS A 28 4.34 -8.84 3.41
N VAL A 29 5.36 -8.09 3.02
CA VAL A 29 5.30 -7.17 1.88
C VAL A 29 5.77 -7.94 0.66
N LEU A 30 4.83 -8.30 -0.22
CA LEU A 30 5.07 -9.20 -1.33
C LEU A 30 5.80 -8.51 -2.49
N ASP A 31 6.76 -9.20 -3.12
CA ASP A 31 7.38 -8.73 -4.37
C ASP A 31 6.39 -8.94 -5.54
N VAL A 32 5.54 -7.98 -5.72
CA VAL A 32 4.55 -7.92 -6.82
C VAL A 32 5.04 -7.12 -8.03
N GLY A 33 6.34 -6.77 -8.07
CA GLY A 33 6.87 -5.80 -9.01
C GLY A 33 6.45 -4.38 -8.61
N GLN A 34 6.13 -3.52 -9.60
CA GLN A 34 5.59 -2.20 -9.29
C GLN A 34 4.15 -2.36 -8.82
N GLY A 35 3.88 -1.92 -7.58
CA GLY A 35 2.60 -2.05 -6.92
C GLY A 35 2.73 -2.47 -5.45
N GLN A 36 1.61 -2.71 -4.78
CA GLN A 36 1.56 -3.10 -3.38
C GLN A 36 0.72 -4.35 -3.16
N SER A 37 1.21 -5.24 -2.30
CA SER A 37 0.42 -6.32 -1.70
C SER A 37 1.03 -6.68 -0.37
N VAL A 38 0.23 -6.61 0.70
CA VAL A 38 0.67 -6.87 2.07
C VAL A 38 -0.23 -7.94 2.68
N LEU A 39 0.36 -9.05 3.11
CA LEU A 39 -0.35 -10.08 3.86
C LEU A 39 -0.01 -9.93 5.35
N ILE A 40 -1.02 -9.79 6.17
CA ILE A 40 -0.93 -9.88 7.63
C ILE A 40 -1.37 -11.26 8.06
N GLU A 41 -0.52 -11.94 8.80
CA GLU A 41 -0.84 -13.18 9.52
C GLU A 41 -0.75 -12.92 11.02
N ALA A 42 -1.83 -13.20 11.75
CA ALA A 42 -1.89 -13.05 13.20
C ALA A 42 -2.58 -14.27 13.82
N ASP A 43 -1.84 -15.10 14.55
CA ASP A 43 -2.34 -16.30 15.24
C ASP A 43 -3.13 -17.25 14.32
N GLY A 44 -2.73 -17.38 13.04
CA GLY A 44 -3.38 -18.21 12.03
C GLY A 44 -4.63 -17.60 11.38
N HIS A 45 -4.83 -16.30 11.55
CA HIS A 45 -5.81 -15.49 10.86
C HIS A 45 -5.12 -14.58 9.83
N TYR A 46 -5.81 -14.25 8.75
CA TYR A 46 -5.18 -13.64 7.58
C TYR A 46 -5.94 -12.44 7.04
N MET A 47 -5.23 -11.33 6.83
CA MET A 47 -5.72 -10.16 6.12
C MET A 47 -4.79 -9.83 4.95
N LEU A 48 -5.37 -9.67 3.75
CA LEU A 48 -4.63 -9.21 2.58
C LEU A 48 -5.00 -7.76 2.27
N ILE A 49 -4.00 -6.88 2.29
CA ILE A 49 -4.14 -5.46 1.93
C ILE A 49 -3.51 -5.28 0.55
N ASP A 50 -4.30 -4.95 -0.45
CA ASP A 50 -3.95 -4.88 -1.86
C ASP A 50 -3.45 -6.22 -2.43
N GLY A 51 -3.31 -6.30 -3.73
CA GLY A 51 -2.96 -7.53 -4.44
C GLY A 51 -1.99 -7.34 -5.60
N GLY A 52 -1.41 -6.16 -5.72
CA GLY A 52 -0.57 -5.81 -6.87
C GLY A 52 -1.35 -5.69 -8.18
N GLY A 53 -0.61 -5.49 -9.25
CA GLY A 53 -1.14 -5.38 -10.59
C GLY A 53 -1.63 -6.72 -11.17
N ARG A 54 -2.18 -6.67 -12.39
CA ARG A 54 -2.69 -7.87 -13.10
C ARG A 54 -1.63 -8.95 -13.25
N ASP A 55 -0.40 -8.55 -13.54
CA ASP A 55 0.71 -9.47 -13.77
C ASP A 55 1.12 -10.20 -12.49
N ALA A 56 0.91 -9.58 -11.33
CA ALA A 56 1.19 -10.16 -10.01
C ALA A 56 0.10 -11.13 -9.53
N SER A 57 -1.11 -11.08 -10.08
CA SER A 57 -2.27 -11.85 -9.61
C SER A 57 -1.98 -13.35 -9.41
N SER A 58 -1.31 -13.99 -10.37
CA SER A 58 -0.96 -15.41 -10.28
C SER A 58 0.06 -15.71 -9.17
N PHE A 59 0.98 -14.79 -8.93
CA PHE A 59 1.96 -14.89 -7.85
C PHE A 59 1.25 -14.77 -6.50
N VAL A 60 0.42 -13.75 -6.29
CA VAL A 60 -0.32 -13.54 -5.04
C VAL A 60 -1.20 -14.75 -4.72
N VAL A 61 -2.01 -15.24 -5.68
CA VAL A 61 -2.80 -16.47 -5.52
C VAL A 61 -1.92 -17.68 -5.17
N SER A 62 -0.73 -17.79 -5.76
CA SER A 62 0.20 -18.88 -5.45
C SER A 62 0.83 -18.74 -4.08
N TYR A 63 1.12 -17.51 -3.64
CA TYR A 63 1.68 -17.22 -2.32
C TYR A 63 0.71 -17.60 -1.19
N LEU A 64 -0.56 -17.32 -1.39
CA LEU A 64 -1.63 -17.67 -0.44
C LEU A 64 -1.97 -19.18 -0.42
N ARG A 65 -1.26 -20.01 -1.22
CA ARG A 65 -1.56 -21.45 -1.29
C ARG A 65 -1.25 -22.12 0.05
N GLY A 66 -2.24 -22.76 0.63
CA GLY A 66 -2.15 -23.43 1.93
C GLY A 66 -2.96 -22.70 3.00
N ILE A 67 -3.32 -21.44 2.77
CA ILE A 67 -4.32 -20.71 3.55
C ILE A 67 -5.70 -21.19 3.08
N GLU A 68 -6.54 -21.60 4.02
CA GLU A 68 -7.89 -22.11 3.68
C GLU A 68 -8.86 -20.96 3.35
N LYS A 69 -8.70 -19.82 4.04
CA LYS A 69 -9.60 -18.67 3.95
C LYS A 69 -8.87 -17.39 4.38
N LEU A 70 -9.22 -16.26 3.81
CA LEU A 70 -8.88 -14.94 4.31
C LEU A 70 -10.02 -14.42 5.21
N ASP A 71 -9.69 -13.92 6.39
CA ASP A 71 -10.67 -13.25 7.25
C ASP A 71 -11.05 -11.90 6.67
N CYS A 72 -10.06 -11.20 6.07
CA CYS A 72 -10.26 -9.89 5.48
C CYS A 72 -9.42 -9.70 4.22
N ILE A 73 -10.00 -9.07 3.22
CA ILE A 73 -9.28 -8.43 2.10
C ILE A 73 -9.57 -6.93 2.17
N ALA A 74 -8.55 -6.10 1.98
CA ALA A 74 -8.70 -4.66 1.87
C ALA A 74 -8.10 -4.14 0.56
N VAL A 75 -8.77 -3.15 -0.03
CA VAL A 75 -8.27 -2.36 -1.15
C VAL A 75 -8.01 -0.96 -0.63
N THR A 76 -6.77 -0.46 -0.75
CA THR A 76 -6.44 0.88 -0.29
C THR A 76 -7.07 1.96 -1.18
N HIS A 77 -6.92 1.84 -2.49
CA HIS A 77 -7.51 2.70 -3.52
C HIS A 77 -7.64 1.94 -4.85
N TYR A 78 -8.17 2.59 -5.90
CA TYR A 78 -8.51 1.90 -7.15
C TYR A 78 -7.47 2.04 -8.26
N ASP A 79 -6.18 2.18 -7.95
CA ASP A 79 -5.12 2.07 -8.95
C ASP A 79 -4.81 0.61 -9.27
N GLU A 80 -4.55 0.33 -10.56
CA GLU A 80 -4.44 -1.04 -11.07
C GLU A 80 -3.37 -1.86 -10.34
N ASP A 81 -2.25 -1.24 -9.98
CA ASP A 81 -1.12 -1.87 -9.30
C ASP A 81 -1.35 -2.13 -7.80
N HIS A 82 -2.55 -1.82 -7.30
CA HIS A 82 -3.01 -2.16 -5.95
C HIS A 82 -4.10 -3.24 -5.96
N TYR A 83 -5.17 -3.05 -6.72
CA TYR A 83 -6.34 -3.90 -6.54
C TYR A 83 -6.55 -4.97 -7.64
N ALA A 84 -5.82 -4.91 -8.76
CA ALA A 84 -6.07 -5.84 -9.86
C ALA A 84 -5.81 -7.29 -9.48
N GLY A 85 -4.80 -7.56 -8.66
CA GLY A 85 -4.48 -8.90 -8.15
C GLY A 85 -5.57 -9.49 -7.26
N ILE A 86 -6.28 -8.64 -6.49
CA ILE A 86 -7.39 -9.06 -5.61
C ILE A 86 -8.49 -9.80 -6.38
N ILE A 87 -8.74 -9.43 -7.64
CA ILE A 87 -9.75 -10.09 -8.48
C ILE A 87 -9.43 -11.58 -8.66
N GLY A 88 -8.16 -11.94 -8.79
CA GLY A 88 -7.71 -13.34 -8.86
C GLY A 88 -7.89 -14.07 -7.52
N VAL A 89 -7.57 -13.40 -6.42
CA VAL A 89 -7.74 -13.93 -5.06
C VAL A 89 -9.22 -14.22 -4.79
N LEU A 90 -10.12 -13.26 -5.02
CA LEU A 90 -11.57 -13.42 -4.84
C LEU A 90 -12.18 -14.57 -5.67
N LYS A 91 -11.57 -14.92 -6.80
CA LYS A 91 -12.02 -16.06 -7.63
C LYS A 91 -11.58 -17.42 -7.13
N THR A 92 -10.54 -17.47 -6.30
CA THR A 92 -9.85 -18.73 -5.97
C THR A 92 -9.86 -19.05 -4.48
N MET A 93 -10.12 -18.06 -3.62
CA MET A 93 -10.02 -18.20 -2.18
C MET A 93 -11.24 -17.62 -1.48
N PRO A 94 -11.84 -18.32 -0.50
CA PRO A 94 -12.90 -17.77 0.34
C PRO A 94 -12.41 -16.57 1.16
N CYS A 95 -13.26 -15.56 1.32
CA CYS A 95 -13.01 -14.39 2.15
C CYS A 95 -14.30 -14.00 2.89
N ASP A 96 -14.19 -13.65 4.17
CA ASP A 96 -15.35 -13.24 4.95
C ASP A 96 -15.70 -11.76 4.72
N LEU A 97 -14.67 -10.90 4.68
CA LEU A 97 -14.82 -9.44 4.61
C LEU A 97 -13.98 -8.83 3.50
N LEU A 98 -14.59 -7.99 2.67
CA LEU A 98 -13.89 -7.12 1.73
C LEU A 98 -14.08 -5.66 2.14
N ILE A 99 -13.00 -4.98 2.48
CA ILE A 99 -12.98 -3.54 2.79
C ILE A 99 -12.55 -2.79 1.53
N VAL A 100 -13.34 -1.83 1.11
CA VAL A 100 -13.07 -0.99 -0.06
C VAL A 100 -13.15 0.49 0.30
N PRO A 101 -12.53 1.39 -0.48
CA PRO A 101 -12.66 2.82 -0.29
C PRO A 101 -14.11 3.30 -0.26
N SER A 102 -14.36 4.44 0.40
CA SER A 102 -15.70 5.03 0.51
C SER A 102 -16.14 5.84 -0.72
N TYR A 103 -15.37 5.81 -1.80
CA TYR A 103 -15.75 6.33 -3.12
C TYR A 103 -15.90 5.17 -4.12
N ALA A 104 -16.61 5.40 -5.20
CA ALA A 104 -16.79 4.38 -6.24
C ALA A 104 -15.59 4.40 -7.20
N GLY A 105 -15.07 3.23 -7.53
CA GLY A 105 -14.18 3.08 -8.66
C GLY A 105 -14.93 3.08 -9.99
N GLU A 106 -14.21 3.12 -11.09
CA GLU A 106 -14.77 3.17 -12.44
C GLU A 106 -14.10 2.14 -13.38
N GLY A 107 -14.81 1.79 -14.44
CA GLY A 107 -14.31 0.96 -15.54
C GLY A 107 -14.36 -0.55 -15.29
N ASP A 108 -13.94 -1.31 -16.33
CA ASP A 108 -14.08 -2.76 -16.42
C ASP A 108 -13.38 -3.52 -15.27
N LEU A 109 -12.29 -2.96 -14.76
CA LEU A 109 -11.52 -3.57 -13.68
C LEU A 109 -12.30 -3.49 -12.36
N TYR A 110 -12.89 -2.33 -12.06
CA TYR A 110 -13.74 -2.15 -10.88
C TYR A 110 -15.00 -3.03 -10.96
N GLU A 111 -15.64 -3.12 -12.13
CA GLU A 111 -16.75 -4.04 -12.34
C GLU A 111 -16.34 -5.51 -12.10
N SER A 112 -15.10 -5.87 -12.49
CA SER A 112 -14.54 -7.21 -12.25
C SER A 112 -14.29 -7.48 -10.77
N LEU A 113 -13.83 -6.48 -9.99
CA LEU A 113 -13.70 -6.57 -8.54
C LEU A 113 -15.07 -6.79 -7.88
N ALA A 114 -16.07 -5.97 -8.24
CA ALA A 114 -17.42 -6.07 -7.70
C ALA A 114 -18.07 -7.42 -8.01
N ALA A 115 -17.90 -7.91 -9.25
CA ALA A 115 -18.38 -9.23 -9.66
C ALA A 115 -17.66 -10.37 -8.93
N GLY A 116 -16.34 -10.23 -8.70
CA GLY A 116 -15.53 -11.16 -7.93
C GLY A 116 -16.01 -11.26 -6.48
N ALA A 117 -16.21 -10.12 -5.83
CA ALA A 117 -16.72 -10.03 -4.47
C ALA A 117 -18.11 -10.65 -4.31
N LEU A 118 -19.02 -10.33 -5.23
CA LEU A 118 -20.36 -10.91 -5.24
C LEU A 118 -20.34 -12.44 -5.42
N SER A 119 -19.49 -12.94 -6.33
CA SER A 119 -19.33 -14.37 -6.58
C SER A 119 -18.69 -15.12 -5.42
N ASN A 120 -17.76 -14.48 -4.72
CA ASN A 120 -17.10 -15.00 -3.52
C ASN A 120 -18.09 -15.10 -2.35
N GLY A 121 -19.05 -14.18 -2.27
CA GLY A 121 -20.04 -14.11 -1.18
C GLY A 121 -19.54 -13.41 0.07
N CYS A 122 -18.39 -12.71 -0.01
CA CYS A 122 -17.85 -11.92 1.09
C CYS A 122 -18.74 -10.72 1.44
N THR A 123 -18.70 -10.32 2.70
CA THR A 123 -19.36 -9.07 3.13
C THR A 123 -18.52 -7.88 2.65
N ILE A 124 -19.15 -6.92 1.96
CA ILE A 124 -18.46 -5.71 1.50
C ILE A 124 -18.78 -4.56 2.44
N ILE A 125 -17.74 -3.88 2.93
CA ILE A 125 -17.87 -2.66 3.71
C ILE A 125 -17.00 -1.54 3.12
N HIS A 126 -17.43 -0.30 3.32
CA HIS A 126 -16.67 0.88 2.95
C HIS A 126 -15.83 1.36 4.14
N GLY A 127 -14.51 1.31 3.99
CA GLY A 127 -13.56 1.74 5.02
C GLY A 127 -13.66 3.24 5.28
N LYS A 128 -13.51 3.63 6.54
CA LYS A 128 -13.52 5.04 6.99
C LYS A 128 -12.57 5.18 8.17
N SER A 129 -11.90 6.32 8.26
CA SER A 129 -11.10 6.67 9.44
C SER A 129 -11.91 6.53 10.73
N GLY A 130 -11.29 5.94 11.76
CA GLY A 130 -11.89 5.61 13.05
C GLY A 130 -12.63 4.27 13.10
N MET A 131 -12.61 3.45 12.03
CA MET A 131 -13.09 2.08 12.08
C MET A 131 -12.03 1.17 12.68
N GLU A 132 -12.44 0.32 13.60
CA GLU A 132 -11.59 -0.66 14.29
C GLU A 132 -12.16 -2.06 14.13
N PHE A 133 -11.30 -3.07 14.00
CA PHE A 133 -11.65 -4.48 13.96
C PHE A 133 -10.42 -5.33 14.30
N GLU A 134 -10.63 -6.63 14.50
CA GLU A 134 -9.57 -7.57 14.85
C GLU A 134 -9.34 -8.59 13.72
N VAL A 135 -8.09 -9.00 13.56
CA VAL A 135 -7.67 -10.14 12.73
C VAL A 135 -6.79 -11.04 13.58
N GLY A 136 -7.32 -12.19 14.01
CA GLY A 136 -6.66 -13.00 15.05
C GLY A 136 -6.42 -12.20 16.31
N GLY A 137 -5.17 -12.12 16.76
CA GLY A 137 -4.75 -11.31 17.90
C GLY A 137 -4.29 -9.90 17.55
N ALA A 138 -4.42 -9.48 16.27
CA ALA A 138 -4.04 -8.15 15.84
C ALA A 138 -5.23 -7.19 15.84
N ASP A 139 -5.02 -6.01 16.43
CA ASP A 139 -5.95 -4.88 16.37
C ASP A 139 -5.70 -4.09 15.08
N VAL A 140 -6.73 -3.82 14.30
CA VAL A 140 -6.63 -3.06 13.05
C VAL A 140 -7.47 -1.81 13.14
N GLU A 141 -6.85 -0.66 12.95
CA GLU A 141 -7.51 0.64 12.89
C GLU A 141 -7.34 1.25 11.49
N ILE A 142 -8.41 1.78 10.91
CA ILE A 142 -8.36 2.60 9.70
C ILE A 142 -8.17 4.05 10.15
N ILE A 143 -6.97 4.62 9.96
CA ILE A 143 -6.64 5.99 10.37
C ILE A 143 -6.81 7.01 9.26
N GLY A 144 -6.91 6.59 8.01
CA GLY A 144 -7.09 7.44 6.84
C GLY A 144 -7.95 6.78 5.75
N PRO A 145 -8.44 7.55 4.78
CA PRO A 145 -8.30 8.99 4.65
C PRO A 145 -9.21 9.75 5.63
N THR A 146 -8.81 10.96 6.05
CA THR A 146 -9.57 11.77 7.01
C THR A 146 -10.71 12.55 6.35
N ARG A 147 -10.66 12.70 5.03
CA ARG A 147 -11.72 13.28 4.17
C ARG A 147 -11.68 12.61 2.79
N LEU A 148 -12.64 12.88 1.91
CA LEU A 148 -12.76 12.24 0.59
C LEU A 148 -12.70 13.24 -0.58
N ASP A 149 -12.57 14.52 -0.30
CA ASP A 149 -12.56 15.59 -1.31
C ASP A 149 -11.13 15.96 -1.76
N TYR A 150 -10.18 15.03 -1.61
CA TYR A 150 -8.83 15.21 -2.16
C TYR A 150 -8.86 15.23 -3.69
N PRO A 151 -8.06 16.10 -4.33
CA PRO A 151 -7.92 16.12 -5.78
C PRO A 151 -7.29 14.83 -6.32
N SER A 152 -6.29 14.29 -5.64
CA SER A 152 -5.64 13.02 -5.97
C SER A 152 -6.45 11.83 -5.46
N GLU A 153 -6.54 10.75 -6.25
CA GLU A 153 -7.11 9.49 -5.77
C GLU A 153 -6.18 8.77 -4.80
N ASN A 154 -4.87 8.95 -4.94
CA ASN A 154 -3.86 8.44 -4.02
C ASN A 154 -4.12 8.91 -2.58
N ASP A 155 -4.43 10.20 -2.39
CA ASP A 155 -4.77 10.77 -1.08
C ASP A 155 -6.08 10.22 -0.48
N LYS A 156 -6.87 9.48 -1.25
CA LYS A 156 -8.08 8.78 -0.78
C LYS A 156 -7.79 7.34 -0.34
N SER A 157 -6.52 6.94 -0.30
CA SER A 157 -6.10 5.60 0.15
C SER A 157 -6.53 5.32 1.58
N LEU A 158 -7.09 4.14 1.81
CA LEU A 158 -7.30 3.63 3.16
C LEU A 158 -5.95 3.39 3.82
N CYS A 159 -5.79 3.91 5.02
CA CYS A 159 -4.59 3.79 5.82
C CYS A 159 -4.88 2.90 7.03
N PHE A 160 -4.16 1.79 7.13
CA PHE A 160 -4.31 0.79 8.19
C PHE A 160 -3.17 0.89 9.17
N ARG A 161 -3.49 1.04 10.44
CA ARG A 161 -2.56 0.84 11.55
C ARG A 161 -2.90 -0.49 12.20
N VAL A 162 -1.95 -1.41 12.21
CA VAL A 162 -2.11 -2.77 12.73
C VAL A 162 -1.26 -2.91 13.98
N GLY A 163 -1.89 -3.21 15.12
CA GLY A 163 -1.23 -3.45 16.39
C GLY A 163 -1.18 -4.93 16.73
N TYR A 164 -0.03 -5.43 17.20
CA TYR A 164 0.11 -6.77 17.75
C TYR A 164 1.03 -6.75 18.97
N GLY A 165 0.45 -6.98 20.15
CA GLY A 165 1.16 -6.77 21.39
C GLY A 165 1.59 -5.31 21.57
N GLU A 166 2.90 -5.07 21.69
CA GLU A 166 3.47 -3.72 21.79
C GLU A 166 3.91 -3.16 20.42
N ASN A 167 3.86 -3.97 19.35
CA ASN A 167 4.36 -3.60 18.03
C ASN A 167 3.23 -3.08 17.11
N HIS A 168 3.57 -2.10 16.28
CA HIS A 168 2.63 -1.46 15.37
C HIS A 168 3.19 -1.35 13.95
N TYR A 169 2.29 -1.51 12.97
CA TYR A 169 2.58 -1.51 11.54
C TYR A 169 1.67 -0.52 10.85
N LEU A 170 2.21 0.29 9.94
CA LEU A 170 1.45 1.29 9.19
C LEU A 170 1.51 1.01 7.69
N ILE A 171 0.33 0.92 7.06
CA ILE A 171 0.15 0.64 5.63
C ILE A 171 -0.89 1.63 5.08
N CYS A 172 -0.47 2.59 4.26
CA CYS A 172 -1.33 3.67 3.77
C CYS A 172 -1.50 3.72 2.25
N GLY A 173 -1.20 2.62 1.53
CA GLY A 173 -1.25 2.63 0.07
C GLY A 173 -0.42 3.76 -0.52
N ASP A 174 -1.04 4.56 -1.38
CA ASP A 174 -0.36 5.64 -2.09
C ASP A 174 -0.68 7.04 -1.52
N ALA A 175 -1.10 7.11 -0.23
CA ALA A 175 -1.31 8.39 0.42
C ALA A 175 -0.12 9.34 0.22
N GLU A 176 -0.41 10.55 -0.26
CA GLU A 176 0.58 11.57 -0.56
C GLU A 176 0.59 12.68 0.51
N GLN A 177 1.36 13.72 0.29
CA GLN A 177 1.62 14.79 1.24
C GLN A 177 0.34 15.41 1.85
N GLU A 178 -0.73 15.58 1.07
CA GLU A 178 -1.94 16.24 1.55
C GLU A 178 -2.68 15.37 2.56
N ALA A 179 -2.85 14.08 2.26
CA ALA A 179 -3.44 13.11 3.19
C ALA A 179 -2.56 12.88 4.43
N GLU A 180 -1.24 12.78 4.25
CA GLU A 180 -0.27 12.67 5.34
C GLU A 180 -0.39 13.84 6.34
N LEU A 181 -0.41 15.08 5.83
CA LEU A 181 -0.56 16.27 6.67
C LEU A 181 -1.90 16.33 7.39
N ASP A 182 -2.96 15.86 6.77
CA ASP A 182 -4.29 15.85 7.41
C ASP A 182 -4.38 14.74 8.47
N MET A 183 -3.75 13.59 8.26
CA MET A 183 -3.61 12.54 9.28
C MET A 183 -2.81 13.05 10.49
N VAL A 184 -1.65 13.67 10.27
CA VAL A 184 -0.83 14.27 11.36
C VAL A 184 -1.61 15.25 12.21
N LYS A 185 -2.54 16.02 11.62
CA LYS A 185 -3.36 17.02 12.35
C LYS A 185 -4.51 16.40 13.13
N SER A 186 -5.06 15.27 12.69
CA SER A 186 -6.36 14.76 13.15
C SER A 186 -6.31 13.42 13.85
N VAL A 187 -5.30 12.58 13.57
CA VAL A 187 -5.12 11.25 14.18
C VAL A 187 -4.33 11.40 15.47
N THR A 188 -4.83 10.78 16.55
CA THR A 188 -4.23 10.93 17.87
C THR A 188 -2.99 10.07 18.04
N GLU A 189 -2.98 8.88 17.45
CA GLU A 189 -1.90 7.90 17.58
C GLU A 189 -1.49 7.40 16.20
N MET A 190 -0.26 7.71 15.80
CA MET A 190 0.30 7.30 14.53
C MET A 190 1.59 6.49 14.68
N PHE A 191 2.14 6.44 15.89
CA PHE A 191 3.39 5.69 16.14
C PHE A 191 3.26 4.26 15.58
N SER A 192 4.28 3.84 14.83
CA SER A 192 4.34 2.50 14.25
C SER A 192 5.80 2.12 14.04
N ASP A 193 6.18 0.94 14.53
CA ASP A 193 7.55 0.44 14.46
C ASP A 193 7.95 0.12 13.02
N VAL A 194 7.02 -0.44 12.24
CA VAL A 194 7.20 -0.79 10.84
C VAL A 194 6.29 0.07 9.97
N TYR A 195 6.88 0.75 9.01
CA TYR A 195 6.19 1.56 8.02
C TYR A 195 6.33 0.96 6.62
N VAL A 196 5.22 0.50 6.01
CA VAL A 196 5.18 0.20 4.59
C VAL A 196 5.08 1.53 3.86
N VAL A 197 6.14 1.87 3.14
CA VAL A 197 6.38 3.22 2.62
C VAL A 197 5.32 3.58 1.57
N ASN A 198 4.67 4.71 1.78
CA ASN A 198 3.61 5.20 0.91
C ASN A 198 4.09 5.38 -0.53
N HIS A 199 3.20 5.10 -1.48
CA HIS A 199 3.37 5.37 -2.91
C HIS A 199 4.71 4.83 -3.45
N HIS A 200 5.05 3.60 -3.06
CA HIS A 200 6.26 2.88 -3.50
C HIS A 200 7.58 3.64 -3.28
N GLY A 201 7.59 4.59 -2.36
CA GLY A 201 8.72 5.48 -2.13
C GLY A 201 8.80 6.66 -3.09
N SER A 202 7.67 7.13 -3.63
CA SER A 202 7.57 8.38 -4.37
C SER A 202 8.06 9.57 -3.56
N PHE A 203 8.62 10.59 -4.20
CA PHE A 203 9.02 11.84 -3.53
C PHE A 203 7.82 12.66 -3.04
N THR A 204 6.60 12.38 -3.54
CA THR A 204 5.34 13.05 -3.18
C THR A 204 4.80 12.61 -1.82
N SER A 205 5.37 11.57 -1.24
CA SER A 205 4.93 10.96 0.02
C SER A 205 6.06 10.86 1.05
N SER A 206 5.76 10.33 2.23
CA SER A 206 6.71 10.12 3.33
C SER A 206 7.41 11.42 3.74
N MET A 207 6.61 12.47 3.97
CA MET A 207 7.13 13.78 4.37
C MET A 207 7.73 13.74 5.77
N ASP A 208 8.73 14.60 6.04
CA ASP A 208 9.39 14.65 7.35
C ASP A 208 8.40 14.79 8.51
N THR A 209 7.34 15.63 8.35
CA THR A 209 6.31 15.79 9.37
C THR A 209 5.48 14.52 9.61
N PHE A 210 5.30 13.71 8.59
CA PHE A 210 4.62 12.42 8.70
C PHE A 210 5.55 11.39 9.35
N LEU A 211 6.79 11.33 8.92
CA LEU A 211 7.82 10.46 9.53
C LEU A 211 8.06 10.80 11.00
N ASP A 212 8.06 12.09 11.38
CA ASP A 212 8.13 12.52 12.78
C ASP A 212 6.96 11.98 13.62
N ALA A 213 5.76 11.92 13.07
CA ALA A 213 4.56 11.43 13.76
C ALA A 213 4.50 9.90 13.84
N VAL A 214 4.91 9.22 12.77
CA VAL A 214 4.98 7.75 12.71
C VAL A 214 6.17 7.22 13.50
N ASN A 215 7.31 7.91 13.44
CA ASN A 215 8.58 7.58 14.12
C ASN A 215 8.99 6.11 13.94
N PRO A 216 9.08 5.59 12.71
CA PRO A 216 9.33 4.18 12.47
C PRO A 216 10.79 3.81 12.75
N GLU A 217 11.02 2.59 13.25
CA GLU A 217 12.36 1.98 13.31
C GLU A 217 12.69 1.30 11.97
N TYR A 218 11.68 0.73 11.32
CA TYR A 218 11.82 -0.02 10.06
C TYR A 218 10.90 0.53 8.98
N ALA A 219 11.41 0.59 7.75
CA ALA A 219 10.63 0.92 6.56
C ALA A 219 10.74 -0.17 5.51
N VAL A 220 9.60 -0.59 4.94
CA VAL A 220 9.56 -1.56 3.84
C VAL A 220 9.01 -0.88 2.61
N ILE A 221 9.80 -0.83 1.54
CA ILE A 221 9.42 -0.21 0.27
C ILE A 221 8.98 -1.30 -0.71
N SER A 222 7.70 -1.28 -1.10
CA SER A 222 7.16 -2.14 -2.15
C SER A 222 7.29 -1.46 -3.50
N CYS A 223 8.23 -1.87 -4.33
CA CYS A 223 8.45 -1.28 -5.66
C CYS A 223 9.06 -2.29 -6.63
N GLY A 224 8.90 -2.03 -7.93
CA GLY A 224 9.42 -2.91 -8.98
C GLY A 224 10.86 -2.59 -9.36
N LYS A 225 11.66 -3.63 -9.60
CA LYS A 225 13.03 -3.47 -10.07
C LYS A 225 13.10 -2.77 -11.42
N GLY A 226 13.77 -1.62 -11.46
CA GLY A 226 13.94 -0.84 -12.68
C GLY A 226 12.62 -0.28 -13.21
N ASN A 227 11.67 0.01 -12.32
CA ASN A 227 10.37 0.60 -12.65
C ASN A 227 10.53 1.95 -13.39
N ALA A 228 9.53 2.30 -14.19
CA ALA A 228 9.57 3.50 -15.04
C ALA A 228 9.38 4.82 -14.26
N TYR A 229 8.92 4.72 -13.01
CA TYR A 229 8.63 5.87 -12.15
C TYR A 229 9.86 6.38 -11.40
N GLY A 230 10.95 5.59 -11.36
CA GLY A 230 12.15 5.92 -10.58
C GLY A 230 11.96 5.72 -9.08
N HIS A 231 10.99 4.90 -8.67
CA HIS A 231 10.75 4.55 -7.27
C HIS A 231 11.72 3.46 -6.78
N PRO A 232 12.18 3.51 -5.52
CA PRO A 232 12.01 4.63 -4.61
C PRO A 232 12.83 5.84 -5.04
N SER A 233 12.31 7.05 -4.81
CA SER A 233 13.04 8.29 -5.09
C SER A 233 14.20 8.49 -4.11
N MET A 234 15.24 9.19 -4.56
CA MET A 234 16.37 9.51 -3.68
C MET A 234 15.97 10.42 -2.51
N GLU A 235 14.98 11.28 -2.73
CA GLU A 235 14.43 12.16 -1.70
C GLU A 235 13.77 11.39 -0.57
N THR A 236 12.97 10.37 -0.90
CA THR A 236 12.32 9.51 0.09
C THR A 236 13.35 8.68 0.85
N LEU A 237 14.31 8.08 0.14
CA LEU A 237 15.41 7.35 0.78
C LEU A 237 16.20 8.24 1.73
N GLN A 238 16.50 9.49 1.32
CA GLN A 238 17.22 10.45 2.15
C GLN A 238 16.42 10.87 3.40
N ARG A 239 15.09 11.08 3.27
CA ARG A 239 14.22 11.37 4.41
C ARG A 239 14.24 10.23 5.42
N LEU A 240 14.01 9.00 4.97
CA LEU A 240 14.06 7.79 5.83
C LEU A 240 15.42 7.67 6.53
N GLN A 241 16.52 7.88 5.81
CA GLN A 241 17.86 7.86 6.40
C GLN A 241 18.05 8.96 7.45
N ASN A 242 17.60 10.18 7.18
CA ASN A 242 17.71 11.30 8.12
C ASN A 242 16.97 11.03 9.43
N HIS A 243 15.91 10.22 9.38
CA HIS A 243 15.16 9.74 10.54
C HIS A 243 15.77 8.49 11.19
N GLY A 244 16.87 7.95 10.64
CA GLY A 244 17.58 6.79 11.20
C GLY A 244 16.86 5.48 11.01
N VAL A 245 16.01 5.37 9.99
CA VAL A 245 15.15 4.21 9.71
C VAL A 245 15.94 3.14 8.95
N ASP A 246 15.83 1.89 9.36
CA ASP A 246 16.34 0.73 8.64
C ASP A 246 15.42 0.38 7.46
N ILE A 247 15.97 0.35 6.25
CA ILE A 247 15.19 0.26 5.01
C ILE A 247 15.30 -1.14 4.40
N TYR A 248 14.15 -1.73 4.04
CA TYR A 248 14.03 -2.98 3.29
C TYR A 248 13.31 -2.69 1.96
N ARG A 249 13.68 -3.42 0.88
CA ARG A 249 13.17 -3.12 -0.47
C ARG A 249 12.83 -4.38 -1.23
N THR A 250 11.62 -4.47 -1.77
CA THR A 250 11.20 -5.65 -2.55
C THR A 250 11.94 -5.78 -3.88
N ASP A 251 12.32 -4.68 -4.53
CA ASP A 251 13.05 -4.70 -5.82
C ASP A 251 14.49 -5.21 -5.72
N GLU A 252 15.05 -5.27 -4.52
CA GLU A 252 16.40 -5.77 -4.23
C GLU A 252 16.39 -7.13 -3.56
N GLN A 253 15.42 -7.37 -2.66
CA GLN A 253 15.44 -8.48 -1.72
C GLN A 253 14.31 -9.51 -1.96
N GLY A 254 13.35 -9.21 -2.86
CA GLY A 254 12.15 -10.01 -3.02
C GLY A 254 11.12 -9.72 -1.91
N THR A 255 10.26 -10.68 -1.63
CA THR A 255 9.27 -10.54 -0.55
C THR A 255 9.95 -10.33 0.80
N ILE A 256 9.52 -9.30 1.53
CA ILE A 256 10.04 -8.96 2.86
C ILE A 256 9.04 -9.40 3.92
N ILE A 257 9.52 -10.10 4.95
CA ILE A 257 8.70 -10.53 6.09
C ILE A 257 9.23 -9.90 7.35
N ALA A 258 8.37 -9.13 8.01
CA ALA A 258 8.58 -8.65 9.37
C ALA A 258 7.83 -9.57 10.33
N HIS A 259 8.57 -10.27 11.18
CA HIS A 259 8.02 -11.15 12.22
C HIS A 259 7.90 -10.41 13.54
N SER A 260 6.94 -10.82 14.38
CA SER A 260 6.82 -10.33 15.74
C SER A 260 6.30 -11.41 16.69
N ASP A 261 6.80 -11.38 17.91
CA ASP A 261 6.25 -12.12 19.05
C ASP A 261 5.37 -11.26 19.97
N GLY A 262 5.07 -10.04 19.51
CA GLY A 262 4.31 -9.03 20.25
C GLY A 262 5.20 -8.07 21.08
N TYR A 263 6.52 -8.28 21.11
CA TYR A 263 7.50 -7.44 21.82
C TYR A 263 8.66 -7.08 20.92
N ASP A 264 9.33 -8.10 20.34
CA ASP A 264 10.47 -7.93 19.45
C ASP A 264 10.03 -8.07 17.97
N ILE A 265 10.68 -7.29 17.08
CA ILE A 265 10.51 -7.38 15.62
C ILE A 265 11.81 -7.84 15.00
N TRP A 266 11.73 -8.78 14.04
CA TRP A 266 12.89 -9.21 13.26
C TRP A 266 12.49 -9.51 11.82
N PHE A 267 13.49 -9.50 10.94
CA PHE A 267 13.32 -9.73 9.51
C PHE A 267 14.18 -10.88 9.02
N ASP A 268 13.76 -11.58 7.94
CA ASP A 268 14.56 -12.60 7.29
C ASP A 268 15.74 -12.02 6.48
N HIS A 269 15.71 -10.72 6.24
CA HIS A 269 16.71 -9.96 5.50
C HIS A 269 17.48 -9.00 6.40
N VAL A 270 18.65 -8.58 5.93
CA VAL A 270 19.38 -7.45 6.50
C VAL A 270 18.93 -6.17 5.81
N ALA A 271 18.83 -5.06 6.54
CA ALA A 271 18.47 -3.78 5.96
C ALA A 271 19.34 -3.42 4.74
N SER A 272 18.71 -2.85 3.71
CA SER A 272 19.39 -2.46 2.48
C SER A 272 20.26 -1.24 2.69
N ASP A 273 21.52 -1.28 2.23
CA ASP A 273 22.47 -0.17 2.24
C ASP A 273 22.92 0.23 0.82
N ASP A 274 22.39 -0.40 -0.21
CA ASP A 274 22.85 -0.30 -1.60
C ASP A 274 22.73 1.13 -2.19
N TRP A 275 21.84 1.94 -1.61
CA TRP A 275 21.60 3.33 -2.01
C TRP A 275 22.52 4.37 -1.35
N VAL A 276 23.18 4.04 -0.24
CA VAL A 276 24.04 4.95 0.55
C VAL A 276 25.24 5.46 -0.27
N ASN A 277 25.71 4.69 -1.22
CA ASN A 277 26.88 4.99 -2.05
C ASN A 277 26.51 5.38 -3.50
N ARG A 278 25.22 5.49 -3.84
CA ARG A 278 24.84 5.96 -5.18
C ARG A 278 25.08 7.47 -5.26
N PRO A 279 25.81 7.97 -6.29
CA PRO A 279 25.89 9.41 -6.49
C PRO A 279 24.50 9.96 -6.75
N MET A 280 24.10 10.97 -5.95
CA MET A 280 22.88 11.73 -6.24
C MET A 280 22.84 12.09 -7.73
N PRO A 281 21.75 11.84 -8.45
CA PRO A 281 21.63 12.35 -9.81
C PRO A 281 21.85 13.86 -9.76
N VAL A 282 22.88 14.32 -10.42
CA VAL A 282 23.22 15.75 -10.49
C VAL A 282 22.00 16.46 -11.09
N GLY A 283 21.52 17.50 -10.46
CA GLY A 283 20.26 18.24 -10.61
C GLY A 283 19.58 18.46 -11.96
N GLU A 284 20.20 18.03 -13.08
CA GLU A 284 19.58 18.08 -14.41
C GLU A 284 18.49 17.01 -14.62
N LYS A 285 18.66 15.79 -14.06
CA LYS A 285 17.63 14.72 -14.16
C LYS A 285 16.46 14.92 -13.20
N LEU A 286 16.72 15.47 -11.99
CA LEU A 286 15.66 15.83 -11.05
C LEU A 286 14.75 16.91 -11.62
N GLN A 287 15.33 17.92 -12.33
CA GLN A 287 14.53 18.94 -12.98
C GLN A 287 13.72 18.39 -14.16
N GLU A 288 14.20 17.36 -14.87
CA GLU A 288 13.45 16.71 -15.95
C GLU A 288 12.30 15.84 -15.41
N VAL A 289 12.51 15.10 -14.31
CA VAL A 289 11.46 14.28 -13.67
C VAL A 289 10.45 15.17 -12.96
N GLU A 290 10.87 16.15 -12.16
CA GLU A 290 9.99 17.14 -11.54
C GLU A 290 9.23 17.98 -12.60
N GLN A 291 9.84 18.23 -13.76
CA GLN A 291 9.21 18.98 -14.82
C GLN A 291 8.23 18.09 -15.60
N GLN A 292 8.54 16.82 -15.83
CA GLN A 292 7.62 15.85 -16.41
C GLN A 292 6.42 15.57 -15.49
N GLU A 293 6.61 15.41 -14.20
CA GLU A 293 5.52 15.17 -13.24
C GLU A 293 4.70 16.43 -12.96
N LYS A 294 5.32 17.62 -12.85
CA LYS A 294 4.59 18.90 -12.84
C LYS A 294 3.82 19.17 -14.13
N GLU A 295 4.36 18.73 -15.27
CA GLU A 295 3.66 18.80 -16.55
C GLU A 295 2.53 17.77 -16.61
N THR A 296 2.64 16.60 -15.98
CA THR A 296 1.59 15.57 -15.96
C THR A 296 0.43 15.92 -15.00
N GLN A 297 0.70 16.62 -13.90
CA GLN A 297 -0.33 17.09 -12.95
C GLN A 297 -0.93 18.47 -13.29
N ALA A 298 -0.34 19.22 -14.22
CA ALA A 298 -0.74 20.62 -14.50
C ALA A 298 -1.72 20.78 -15.65
N TYR A 299 -2.09 19.73 -16.39
CA TYR A 299 -2.97 19.87 -17.54
C TYR A 299 -4.21 18.98 -17.47
N THR A 300 -5.34 19.59 -17.81
CA THR A 300 -6.64 18.92 -17.85
C THR A 300 -6.84 18.15 -19.15
N TYR A 301 -6.21 18.61 -20.24
CA TYR A 301 -6.39 18.04 -21.58
C TYR A 301 -5.09 17.96 -22.38
N VAL A 302 -5.06 17.00 -23.32
CA VAL A 302 -4.04 16.89 -24.35
C VAL A 302 -4.66 17.21 -25.71
N CYS A 303 -4.18 18.28 -26.33
CA CYS A 303 -4.66 18.72 -27.63
C CYS A 303 -3.77 18.19 -28.77
N ASN A 304 -4.39 17.69 -29.83
CA ASN A 304 -3.70 17.40 -31.05
C ASN A 304 -3.71 18.67 -31.92
N THR A 305 -2.56 19.33 -32.05
CA THR A 305 -2.44 20.60 -32.77
C THR A 305 -2.72 20.46 -34.27
N ASN A 306 -2.54 19.26 -34.84
CA ASN A 306 -2.76 18.97 -36.25
C ASN A 306 -4.24 18.68 -36.57
N THR A 307 -4.91 17.88 -35.71
CA THR A 307 -6.32 17.49 -35.94
C THR A 307 -7.30 18.40 -35.25
N LYS A 308 -6.83 19.33 -34.42
CA LYS A 308 -7.62 20.23 -33.59
C LYS A 308 -8.62 19.49 -32.66
N LYS A 309 -8.22 18.32 -32.14
CA LYS A 309 -8.99 17.58 -31.16
C LYS A 309 -8.31 17.60 -29.81
N PHE A 310 -9.11 17.72 -28.76
CA PHE A 310 -8.61 17.59 -27.39
C PHE A 310 -9.14 16.31 -26.74
N HIS A 311 -8.36 15.79 -25.80
CA HIS A 311 -8.53 14.49 -25.19
C HIS A 311 -8.28 14.57 -23.68
N TYR A 312 -8.83 13.67 -22.91
CA TYR A 312 -8.29 13.38 -21.59
C TYR A 312 -6.89 12.77 -21.70
N PRO A 313 -5.99 13.02 -20.73
CA PRO A 313 -4.60 12.55 -20.79
C PRO A 313 -4.45 11.05 -21.01
N ASP A 314 -5.32 10.25 -20.43
CA ASP A 314 -5.37 8.78 -20.47
C ASP A 314 -6.02 8.22 -21.76
N CYS A 315 -6.50 9.07 -22.64
CA CYS A 315 -7.14 8.62 -23.89
C CYS A 315 -6.17 7.83 -24.77
N LYS A 316 -6.54 6.62 -25.17
CA LYS A 316 -5.76 5.76 -26.09
C LYS A 316 -5.30 6.47 -27.37
N SER A 317 -6.05 7.48 -27.82
CA SER A 317 -5.66 8.30 -28.97
C SER A 317 -4.46 9.21 -28.68
N VAL A 318 -4.18 9.56 -27.44
CA VAL A 318 -3.00 10.36 -27.05
C VAL A 318 -1.72 9.57 -27.30
N ASN A 319 -1.70 8.29 -26.92
CA ASN A 319 -0.55 7.42 -27.14
C ASN A 319 -0.22 7.19 -28.62
N GLN A 320 -1.20 7.41 -29.51
CA GLN A 320 -1.04 7.28 -30.96
C GLN A 320 -0.65 8.60 -31.65
N MET A 321 -0.63 9.72 -30.91
CA MET A 321 -0.20 11.00 -31.45
C MET A 321 1.32 11.06 -31.57
N LYS A 322 1.80 11.72 -32.62
CA LYS A 322 3.20 12.11 -32.66
C LYS A 322 3.48 13.18 -31.63
N GLU A 323 4.61 13.10 -30.96
CA GLU A 323 5.00 14.06 -29.90
C GLU A 323 4.95 15.51 -30.37
N GLU A 324 5.40 15.78 -31.57
CA GLU A 324 5.38 17.13 -32.21
C GLU A 324 3.98 17.75 -32.34
N ASN A 325 2.91 16.93 -32.20
CA ASN A 325 1.52 17.37 -32.30
C ASN A 325 0.79 17.40 -30.98
N ARG A 326 1.45 17.05 -29.86
CA ARG A 326 0.87 17.06 -28.52
C ARG A 326 1.04 18.43 -27.87
N LEU A 327 -0.06 19.02 -27.46
CA LEU A 327 -0.08 20.22 -26.65
C LEU A 327 -0.83 19.91 -25.37
N PHE A 328 -0.12 19.93 -24.25
CA PHE A 328 -0.69 19.75 -22.92
C PHE A 328 -1.22 21.10 -22.43
N THR A 329 -2.43 21.12 -21.87
CA THR A 329 -3.08 22.37 -21.49
C THR A 329 -4.02 22.23 -20.31
N SER A 330 -4.05 23.23 -19.44
CA SER A 330 -5.00 23.40 -18.35
C SER A 330 -6.22 24.28 -18.70
N LEU A 331 -6.34 24.68 -19.97
CA LEU A 331 -7.52 25.41 -20.45
C LEU A 331 -8.78 24.60 -20.20
N SER A 332 -9.86 25.24 -19.80
CA SER A 332 -11.16 24.63 -19.67
C SER A 332 -11.72 24.15 -21.02
N ARG A 333 -12.67 23.25 -20.96
CA ARG A 333 -13.39 22.74 -22.16
C ARG A 333 -13.98 23.89 -22.99
N GLU A 334 -14.52 24.91 -22.33
CA GLU A 334 -15.13 26.06 -23.00
C GLU A 334 -14.10 26.92 -23.73
N GLU A 335 -12.94 27.15 -23.12
CA GLU A 335 -11.82 27.87 -23.75
C GLU A 335 -11.25 27.11 -24.94
N LEU A 336 -11.11 25.78 -24.86
CA LEU A 336 -10.65 24.96 -25.98
C LEU A 336 -11.63 24.98 -27.16
N LEU A 337 -12.92 24.94 -26.91
CA LEU A 337 -13.94 25.10 -27.93
C LEU A 337 -13.88 26.49 -28.59
N ALA A 338 -13.62 27.53 -27.78
CA ALA A 338 -13.45 28.91 -28.31
C ALA A 338 -12.18 29.07 -29.16
N GLU A 339 -11.11 28.29 -28.85
CA GLU A 339 -9.88 28.21 -29.65
C GLU A 339 -10.01 27.32 -30.90
N GLY A 340 -11.18 26.74 -31.15
CA GLY A 340 -11.50 25.94 -32.32
C GLY A 340 -11.04 24.48 -32.21
N TYR A 341 -10.81 23.98 -31.00
CA TYR A 341 -10.63 22.55 -30.76
C TYR A 341 -11.97 21.84 -30.62
N GLU A 342 -12.02 20.58 -31.00
CA GLU A 342 -13.18 19.71 -30.85
C GLU A 342 -12.88 18.57 -29.86
N PRO A 343 -13.89 18.12 -29.09
CA PRO A 343 -13.69 16.97 -28.22
C PRO A 343 -13.42 15.69 -29.04
N CYS A 344 -12.55 14.84 -28.50
CA CYS A 344 -12.30 13.53 -29.10
C CYS A 344 -13.55 12.64 -29.02
N GLY A 345 -13.90 12.00 -30.15
CA GLY A 345 -15.06 11.10 -30.18
C GLY A 345 -14.89 9.79 -29.37
N ASN A 346 -13.66 9.44 -28.93
CA ASN A 346 -13.41 8.23 -28.16
C ASN A 346 -13.52 8.44 -26.64
N CYS A 347 -12.96 9.54 -26.12
CA CYS A 347 -13.00 9.83 -24.69
C CYS A 347 -13.99 10.96 -24.31
N ASN A 348 -14.48 11.72 -25.30
CA ASN A 348 -15.48 12.80 -25.14
C ASN A 348 -15.19 13.74 -23.96
N PRO A 349 -14.01 14.37 -23.95
CA PRO A 349 -13.55 15.21 -22.87
C PRO A 349 -14.36 16.51 -22.72
#